data_d65f7e77cf43655ae4c6fc8f5ced7e26
#
_entry.id   d65f7e77cf43655ae4c6fc8f5ced7e26
#
_cell.length_a   1.000
_cell.length_b   1.000
_cell.length_c   1.000
_cell.angle_alpha   90.00
_cell.angle_beta   90.00
_cell.angle_gamma   90.00
#
_symmetry.space_group_name_H-M   'P 1'
#
loop_
_entity.id
_entity.type
_entity.pdbx_description
1 polymer ?
#
loop_
_entity_poly.entity_id
_entity_poly.type
_entity_poly.pdbx_seq_one_letter_code
_entity_poly.pdbx_strand_id
1 'polypeptide(L)' 'MGSNPTIVLYPSPGMGPLVSMVELCKFTLNHHPGLAVTILVVNPPYNTAASTAAYMNRISATTPSITFHHLPSPPLD' A
#
# COMPACT_ATOMS: atom_id res chain seq x y z
N MET A 1 -17.06 18.82 9.31
CA MET A 1 -16.45 18.75 9.00
C MET A 1 -15.74 17.95 8.90
N GLY A 2 -15.48 17.41 8.77
CA GLY A 2 -14.66 16.52 8.92
C GLY A 2 -13.98 15.92 7.86
N SER A 3 -12.72 15.95 7.86
CA SER A 3 -11.94 15.16 6.95
C SER A 3 -11.98 13.72 7.44
N ASN A 4 -11.97 12.79 6.50
CA ASN A 4 -11.88 11.39 6.83
C ASN A 4 -10.50 11.09 7.39
N PRO A 5 -10.41 10.25 8.42
CA PRO A 5 -9.10 9.87 8.94
C PRO A 5 -8.29 9.10 7.89
N THR A 6 -7.00 9.35 7.89
CA THR A 6 -6.07 8.68 6.98
C THR A 6 -5.00 7.97 7.79
N ILE A 7 -4.78 6.70 7.50
CA ILE A 7 -3.72 5.94 8.14
C ILE A 7 -2.60 5.76 7.11
N VAL A 8 -1.37 6.00 7.54
CA VAL A 8 -0.19 5.82 6.69
C VAL A 8 0.57 4.60 7.21
N LEU A 9 0.82 3.64 6.33
CA LEU A 9 1.50 2.41 6.69
C LEU A 9 2.76 2.24 5.86
N TYR A 10 3.75 1.62 6.46
CA TYR A 10 5.04 1.41 5.80
C TYR A 10 5.46 -0.04 5.99
N PRO A 11 5.02 -0.94 5.10
CA PRO A 11 5.39 -2.35 5.23
C PRO A 11 6.85 -2.58 4.89
N SER A 12 7.39 -3.66 5.43
CA SER A 12 8.73 -4.09 5.06
C SER A 12 8.79 -4.41 3.57
N PRO A 13 9.96 -4.26 2.95
CA PRO A 13 10.07 -4.59 1.53
C PRO A 13 9.71 -6.04 1.25
N GLY A 14 9.10 -6.28 0.10
CA GLY A 14 8.75 -7.62 -0.34
C GLY A 14 7.25 -7.79 -0.50
N MET A 15 6.89 -8.83 -1.25
CA MET A 15 5.49 -9.08 -1.57
C MET A 15 4.71 -9.60 -0.37
N GLY A 16 5.34 -10.47 0.45
CA GLY A 16 4.66 -11.05 1.60
C GLY A 16 4.15 -10.00 2.58
N PRO A 17 5.03 -9.12 3.07
CA PRO A 17 4.57 -8.06 3.97
C PRO A 17 3.54 -7.13 3.34
N LEU A 18 3.69 -6.83 2.06
CA LEU A 18 2.73 -5.98 1.36
C LEU A 18 1.35 -6.63 1.31
N VAL A 19 1.28 -7.90 0.97
CA VAL A 19 0.00 -8.61 0.89
C VAL A 19 -0.64 -8.67 2.27
N SER A 20 0.13 -9.00 3.30
CA SER A 20 -0.40 -9.05 4.66
C SER A 20 -0.97 -7.70 5.09
N MET A 21 -0.24 -6.62 4.78
CA MET A 21 -0.68 -5.28 5.14
C MET A 21 -1.97 -4.92 4.42
N VAL A 22 -2.07 -5.24 3.14
CA VAL A 22 -3.27 -4.95 2.35
C VAL A 22 -4.46 -5.73 2.87
N GLU A 23 -4.29 -6.99 3.23
CA GLU A 23 -5.38 -7.78 3.76
C GLU A 23 -5.88 -7.23 5.09
N LEU A 24 -4.96 -6.77 5.93
CA LEU A 24 -5.34 -6.11 7.17
C LEU A 24 -6.10 -4.81 6.89
N CYS A 25 -5.66 -4.05 5.89
CA CYS A 25 -6.35 -2.82 5.51
C CYS A 25 -7.76 -3.10 5.02
N LYS A 26 -7.94 -4.14 4.22
CA LYS A 26 -9.28 -4.50 3.75
C LYS A 26 -10.20 -4.84 4.90
N PHE A 27 -9.70 -5.57 5.87
CA PHE A 27 -10.49 -5.91 7.04
C PHE A 27 -10.89 -4.65 7.80
N THR A 28 -9.93 -3.76 8.02
CA THR A 28 -10.18 -2.51 8.73
C THR A 28 -11.18 -1.63 7.99
N LEU A 29 -11.04 -1.52 6.68
CA LEU A 29 -11.95 -0.72 5.86
C LEU A 29 -13.35 -1.28 5.85
N ASN A 30 -13.49 -2.59 5.96
CA ASN A 30 -14.80 -3.20 6.05
C ASN A 30 -15.55 -2.77 7.30
N HIS A 31 -14.81 -2.54 8.39
CA HIS A 31 -15.41 -2.08 9.64
C HIS A 31 -15.48 -0.57 9.75
N HIS A 32 -14.68 0.16 8.99
CA HIS A 32 -14.62 1.61 9.04
C HIS A 32 -14.61 2.18 7.64
N PRO A 33 -15.78 2.20 6.96
CA PRO A 33 -15.79 2.56 5.53
C PRO A 33 -15.36 3.97 5.21
N GLY A 34 -15.35 4.88 6.18
CA GLY A 34 -14.87 6.24 5.94
C GLY A 34 -13.37 6.41 6.06
N LEU A 35 -12.65 5.34 6.36
CA LEU A 35 -11.20 5.41 6.56
C LEU A 35 -10.49 5.38 5.22
N ALA A 36 -9.41 6.16 5.11
CA ALA A 36 -8.52 6.11 3.95
C ALA A 36 -7.15 5.59 4.40
N VAL A 37 -6.50 4.80 3.56
CA VAL A 37 -5.22 4.20 3.88
C VAL A 37 -4.21 4.55 2.80
N THR A 38 -3.05 5.03 3.20
CA THR A 38 -1.93 5.26 2.29
C THR A 38 -0.81 4.30 2.67
N ILE A 39 -0.35 3.52 1.71
CA ILE A 39 0.75 2.58 1.92
C ILE A 39 1.98 3.11 1.22
N LEU A 40 3.04 3.33 1.96
CA LEU A 40 4.30 3.80 1.41
C LEU A 40 5.09 2.60 0.92
N VAL A 41 5.51 2.64 -0.33
CA VAL A 41 6.21 1.52 -0.96
C VAL A 41 7.55 2.00 -1.47
N VAL A 42 8.61 1.30 -1.07
CA VAL A 42 9.94 1.55 -1.59
C VAL A 42 10.22 0.53 -2.68
N ASN A 43 10.56 1.01 -3.87
CA ASN A 43 10.89 0.12 -4.97
C ASN A 43 12.23 -0.55 -4.69
N PRO A 44 12.28 -1.89 -4.67
CA PRO A 44 13.56 -2.56 -4.50
C PRO A 44 14.43 -2.38 -5.73
N PRO A 45 15.77 -2.45 -5.57
CA PRO A 45 16.66 -2.33 -6.71
C PRO A 45 16.67 -3.56 -7.61
N TYR A 46 15.87 -4.56 -7.30
CA TYR A 46 15.82 -5.80 -8.07
C TYR A 46 14.57 -5.83 -8.93
N ASN A 47 14.57 -6.73 -9.91
CA ASN A 47 13.50 -6.84 -10.86
C ASN A 47 12.29 -7.60 -10.35
N THR A 48 11.90 -7.37 -9.14
CA THR A 48 10.67 -7.96 -8.61
C THR A 48 9.51 -6.99 -8.69
N ALA A 49 9.74 -5.81 -9.25
CA ALA A 49 8.76 -4.75 -9.24
C ALA A 49 7.53 -5.06 -10.08
N ALA A 50 7.67 -5.91 -11.10
CA ALA A 50 6.56 -6.17 -12.02
C ALA A 50 5.38 -6.84 -11.33
N SER A 51 5.63 -7.90 -10.55
CA SER A 51 4.53 -8.58 -9.87
C SER A 51 3.94 -7.72 -8.76
N THR A 52 4.79 -6.95 -8.08
CA THR A 52 4.30 -6.03 -7.06
C THR A 52 3.43 -4.94 -7.68
N ALA A 53 3.85 -4.38 -8.81
CA ALA A 53 3.07 -3.36 -9.49
C ALA A 53 1.72 -3.89 -9.96
N ALA A 54 1.69 -5.10 -10.49
CA ALA A 54 0.44 -5.71 -10.92
C ALA A 54 -0.51 -5.92 -9.74
N TYR A 55 0.03 -6.37 -8.63
CA TYR A 55 -0.78 -6.56 -7.42
C TYR A 55 -1.35 -5.23 -6.93
N MET A 56 -0.49 -4.19 -6.86
CA MET A 56 -0.95 -2.88 -6.39
C MET A 56 -1.99 -2.28 -7.33
N ASN A 57 -1.82 -2.44 -8.63
CA ASN A 57 -2.81 -1.93 -9.58
C ASN A 57 -4.15 -2.62 -9.40
N ARG A 58 -4.14 -3.92 -9.15
CA ARG A 58 -5.37 -4.65 -8.92
C ARG A 58 -6.07 -4.18 -7.64
N ILE A 59 -5.30 -3.98 -6.57
CA ILE A 59 -5.87 -3.51 -5.32
C ILE A 59 -6.42 -2.10 -5.47
N SER A 60 -5.69 -1.21 -6.15
CA SER A 60 -6.17 0.15 -6.37
C SER A 60 -7.48 0.19 -7.14
N ALA A 61 -7.64 -0.73 -8.09
CA ALA A 61 -8.86 -0.79 -8.88
C ALA A 61 -10.04 -1.33 -8.07
N THR A 62 -9.79 -2.27 -7.15
CA THR A 62 -10.87 -2.91 -6.39
C THR A 62 -11.14 -2.24 -5.06
N THR A 63 -10.14 -1.56 -4.50
CA THR A 63 -10.29 -0.92 -3.19
C THR A 63 -9.74 0.51 -3.27
N PRO A 64 -10.53 1.46 -3.76
CA PRO A 64 -10.02 2.83 -3.98
C PRO A 64 -9.64 3.57 -2.70
N SER A 65 -10.06 3.09 -1.54
CA SER A 65 -9.67 3.71 -0.28
C SER A 65 -8.21 3.45 0.08
N ILE A 66 -7.55 2.51 -0.60
CA ILE A 66 -6.14 2.24 -0.41
C ILE A 66 -5.35 2.92 -1.51
N THR A 67 -4.44 3.79 -1.11
CA THR A 67 -3.55 4.49 -2.05
C THR A 67 -2.12 4.04 -1.81
N PHE A 68 -1.42 3.71 -2.89
CA PHE A 68 -0.01 3.35 -2.80
C PHE A 68 0.84 4.54 -3.20
N HIS A 69 1.75 4.92 -2.34
CA HIS A 69 2.66 6.04 -2.60
C HIS A 69 4.07 5.48 -2.70
N HIS A 70 4.67 5.65 -3.87
CA HIS A 70 6.00 5.12 -4.13
C HIS A 70 7.05 6.11 -3.66
N LEU A 71 7.95 5.64 -2.82
CA LEU A 71 9.07 6.44 -2.34
C LEU A 71 10.28 6.18 -3.23
N PRO A 72 11.14 7.17 -3.42
CA PRO A 72 12.36 6.92 -4.18
C PRO A 72 13.27 5.97 -3.41
N SER A 73 13.96 5.10 -4.17
CA SER A 73 14.93 4.23 -3.56
C SER A 73 16.11 5.04 -3.01
N PRO A 74 16.61 4.69 -1.82
CA PRO A 74 17.80 5.38 -1.34
C PRO A 74 18.99 5.10 -2.26
N PRO A 75 19.90 6.07 -2.40
CA PRO A 75 21.07 5.82 -3.23
C PRO A 75 21.95 4.75 -2.61
N LEU A 76 22.52 3.94 -3.47
CA LEU A 76 23.47 2.93 -3.04
C LEU A 76 24.85 3.55 -2.97
N ASP A 77 25.44 3.53 -1.81
CA ASP A 77 26.80 4.03 -1.64
C ASP A 77 27.82 2.97 -1.80
#